data_2128f8316c75ac8785e226c36f20763f
#
_entry.id   2128f8316c75ac8785e226c36f20763f
#
_cell.length_a   1.000
_cell.length_b   1.000
_cell.length_c   1.000
_cell.angle_alpha   90.00
_cell.angle_beta   90.00
_cell.angle_gamma   90.00
#
_symmetry.space_group_name_H-M   'P 1'
#
loop_
_entity.id
_entity.type
_entity.pdbx_description
1 polymer ?
#
loop_
_entity_poly.entity_id
_entity_poly.type
_entity_poly.pdbx_seq_one_letter_code
_entity_poly.pdbx_strand_id
1 'polypeptide(L)'
;MGSVNRVIKKCPFIIKRAYYRAVPFEKRYGQVFADTLNDLMVTRTWSRDRLLDLQYQKFNSLISHVYENVPYYRRVMEERGLTPKSFQCVEDISLLPVLTKDIIRENFDDLIAVNMKHCKPVEFRTSGSTGKKLIFLGTDDVFKQEAAYVLRAFRDHGATMYDKPSVWLRRFVPKEGGDLWYYDHELRRLYMSAYHLNTDSVRSYVEKINKKKYHTLVGYPSSIYILACLCEEVGLQLDHIRAIHVASEKMLDEWRDKIWSVFGIMPKAHYGMQEKVTFHHQPEGTSDYYENLEYGITEFVEEDGQQVIVGTGFINQYMPFIRYKTNDAGILSPDKDSMFRMLDVDGRCDDILISSSGSRLPGVNFYTMMYKIDGVKMFQIRQKTLDKIDFLLVPNEKYTDETVNQIRSGLKNRLGDLDINIRVVEGIERSTTTGKVRCIFNECSP
;
A
#
# COMPACT_ATOMS: atom_id res chain seq x y z
N MET A 1 20.03 7.46 -6.21
CA MET A 1 20.93 6.59 -5.43
C MET A 1 22.34 7.14 -5.52
N GLY A 2 22.98 7.48 -4.40
CA GLY A 2 24.33 8.02 -4.38
C GLY A 2 25.35 7.08 -5.03
N SER A 3 26.44 7.63 -5.54
CA SER A 3 27.53 6.91 -6.24
C SER A 3 28.05 5.71 -5.44
N VAL A 4 28.14 5.84 -4.11
CA VAL A 4 28.62 4.78 -3.20
C VAL A 4 27.70 3.55 -3.20
N ASN A 5 26.38 3.72 -3.11
CA ASN A 5 25.44 2.60 -3.13
C ASN A 5 25.49 1.82 -4.44
N ARG A 6 25.75 2.51 -5.56
CA ARG A 6 25.90 1.87 -6.87
C ARG A 6 27.17 0.99 -6.94
N VAL A 7 28.25 1.44 -6.29
CA VAL A 7 29.51 0.65 -6.18
C VAL A 7 29.29 -0.53 -5.24
N ILE A 8 28.71 -0.30 -4.06
CA ILE A 8 28.47 -1.37 -3.07
C ILE A 8 27.58 -2.48 -3.64
N LYS A 9 26.58 -2.16 -4.46
CA LYS A 9 25.74 -3.19 -5.12
C LYS A 9 26.53 -4.15 -6.03
N LYS A 10 27.70 -3.76 -6.50
CA LYS A 10 28.61 -4.60 -7.31
C LYS A 10 29.65 -5.35 -6.49
N CYS A 11 29.81 -5.03 -5.19
CA CYS A 11 30.79 -5.67 -4.34
C CYS A 11 30.40 -7.11 -3.94
N PRO A 12 31.37 -7.96 -3.53
CA PRO A 12 31.10 -9.26 -2.94
C PRO A 12 30.16 -9.17 -1.73
N PHE A 13 29.42 -10.25 -1.48
CA PHE A 13 28.40 -10.33 -0.42
C PHE A 13 28.94 -9.92 0.97
N ILE A 14 30.13 -10.33 1.33
CA ILE A 14 30.76 -10.03 2.62
C ILE A 14 30.94 -8.52 2.81
N ILE A 15 31.41 -7.81 1.77
CA ILE A 15 31.59 -6.35 1.79
C ILE A 15 30.24 -5.64 1.90
N LYS A 16 29.25 -6.08 1.12
CA LYS A 16 27.86 -5.55 1.20
C LYS A 16 27.30 -5.68 2.62
N ARG A 17 27.42 -6.87 3.20
CA ARG A 17 26.93 -7.16 4.56
C ARG A 17 27.61 -6.28 5.61
N ALA A 18 28.94 -6.13 5.53
CA ALA A 18 29.69 -5.25 6.43
C ALA A 18 29.23 -3.79 6.29
N TYR A 19 29.11 -3.28 5.06
CA TYR A 19 28.64 -1.94 4.79
C TYR A 19 27.22 -1.70 5.32
N TYR A 20 26.27 -2.57 5.01
CA TYR A 20 24.88 -2.46 5.46
C TYR A 20 24.71 -2.57 6.98
N ARG A 21 25.70 -3.18 7.66
CA ARG A 21 25.72 -3.26 9.12
C ARG A 21 26.33 -2.01 9.76
N ALA A 22 27.38 -1.45 9.15
CA ALA A 22 28.14 -0.33 9.69
C ALA A 22 27.51 1.04 9.39
N VAL A 23 26.92 1.22 8.20
CA VAL A 23 26.37 2.50 7.76
C VAL A 23 24.86 2.56 8.04
N PRO A 24 24.38 3.55 8.82
CA PRO A 24 22.95 3.74 9.08
C PRO A 24 22.14 3.83 7.80
N PHE A 25 20.90 3.32 7.82
CA PHE A 25 20.00 3.32 6.68
C PHE A 25 19.77 4.73 6.11
N GLU A 26 19.57 5.70 6.97
CA GLU A 26 19.32 7.09 6.61
C GLU A 26 20.43 7.66 5.71
N LYS A 27 21.69 7.37 6.03
CA LYS A 27 22.84 7.77 5.19
C LYS A 27 22.93 7.02 3.87
N ARG A 28 22.41 5.79 3.83
CA ARG A 28 22.43 4.92 2.62
C ARG A 28 21.30 5.22 1.66
N TYR A 29 20.13 5.60 2.19
CA TYR A 29 18.92 5.79 1.39
C TYR A 29 18.95 7.12 0.61
N GLY A 30 19.78 8.06 1.03
CA GLY A 30 20.08 9.31 0.31
C GLY A 30 19.55 10.56 1.00
N GLN A 31 20.00 11.71 0.48
CA GLN A 31 19.77 13.02 1.14
C GLN A 31 18.29 13.36 1.23
N VAL A 32 17.52 13.14 0.13
CA VAL A 32 16.07 13.42 0.11
C VAL A 32 15.32 12.70 1.23
N PHE A 33 15.66 11.44 1.48
CA PHE A 33 15.07 10.69 2.59
C PHE A 33 15.46 11.30 3.96
N ALA A 34 16.74 11.60 4.14
CA ALA A 34 17.26 12.15 5.41
C ALA A 34 16.66 13.52 5.70
N ASP A 35 16.59 14.41 4.71
CA ASP A 35 16.01 15.74 4.85
C ASP A 35 14.51 15.64 5.17
N THR A 36 13.76 14.84 4.39
CA THR A 36 12.34 14.63 4.66
C THR A 36 12.10 14.07 6.06
N LEU A 37 12.88 13.08 6.49
CA LEU A 37 12.74 12.51 7.83
C LEU A 37 13.06 13.55 8.92
N ASN A 38 14.10 14.35 8.76
CA ASN A 38 14.44 15.41 9.70
C ASN A 38 13.32 16.45 9.82
N ASP A 39 12.76 16.89 8.70
CA ASP A 39 11.61 17.80 8.68
C ASP A 39 10.40 17.20 9.42
N LEU A 40 10.09 15.93 9.16
CA LEU A 40 9.02 15.20 9.81
C LEU A 40 9.23 15.03 11.33
N MET A 41 10.47 14.86 11.76
CA MET A 41 10.78 14.79 13.20
C MET A 41 10.66 16.15 13.89
N VAL A 42 10.89 17.25 13.17
CA VAL A 42 10.65 18.60 13.66
C VAL A 42 9.16 18.92 13.71
N THR A 43 8.43 18.66 12.64
CA THR A 43 6.97 18.95 12.54
C THR A 43 6.11 18.09 13.46
N ARG A 44 6.62 16.92 13.88
CA ARG A 44 5.94 16.01 14.83
C ARG A 44 5.44 16.70 16.11
N THR A 45 6.15 17.75 16.56
CA THR A 45 5.85 18.48 17.79
C THR A 45 5.08 19.77 17.56
N TRP A 46 4.71 20.08 16.31
CA TRP A 46 4.01 21.30 15.99
C TRP A 46 2.52 21.21 16.35
N SER A 47 1.92 22.37 16.69
CA SER A 47 0.47 22.48 16.82
C SER A 47 -0.22 22.24 15.48
N ARG A 48 -1.50 21.88 15.54
CA ARG A 48 -2.33 21.71 14.34
C ARG A 48 -2.35 22.99 13.47
N ASP A 49 -2.49 24.14 14.07
CA ASP A 49 -2.54 25.42 13.33
C ASP A 49 -1.24 25.64 12.53
N ARG A 50 -0.10 25.38 13.15
CA ARG A 50 1.19 25.50 12.48
C ARG A 50 1.37 24.48 11.35
N LEU A 51 0.81 23.29 11.51
CA LEU A 51 0.78 22.27 10.45
C LEU A 51 -0.16 22.65 9.32
N LEU A 52 -1.30 23.30 9.61
CA LEU A 52 -2.20 23.83 8.59
C LEU A 52 -1.55 24.97 7.80
N ASP A 53 -0.80 25.86 8.46
CA ASP A 53 -0.02 26.90 7.77
C ASP A 53 1.00 26.29 6.81
N LEU A 54 1.70 25.23 7.24
CA LEU A 54 2.63 24.50 6.39
C LEU A 54 1.92 23.81 5.22
N GLN A 55 0.77 23.18 5.48
CA GLN A 55 -0.06 22.55 4.44
C GLN A 55 -0.49 23.58 3.39
N TYR A 56 -0.94 24.76 3.82
CA TYR A 56 -1.32 25.85 2.93
C TYR A 56 -0.14 26.35 2.09
N GLN A 57 1.05 26.51 2.68
CA GLN A 57 2.26 26.90 1.93
C GLN A 57 2.60 25.87 0.84
N LYS A 58 2.56 24.57 1.17
CA LYS A 58 2.78 23.48 0.21
C LYS A 58 1.71 23.44 -0.87
N PHE A 59 0.46 23.66 -0.49
CA PHE A 59 -0.66 23.75 -1.41
C PHE A 59 -0.48 24.88 -2.43
N ASN A 60 -0.16 26.10 -1.98
CA ASN A 60 0.11 27.23 -2.87
C ASN A 60 1.27 26.96 -3.82
N SER A 61 2.33 26.33 -3.31
CA SER A 61 3.47 25.90 -4.14
C SER A 61 3.03 24.90 -5.21
N LEU A 62 2.21 23.91 -4.84
CA LEU A 62 1.67 22.91 -5.76
C LEU A 62 0.78 23.57 -6.82
N ILE A 63 -0.14 24.46 -6.44
CA ILE A 63 -1.06 25.16 -7.37
C ILE A 63 -0.25 26.00 -8.37
N SER A 64 0.74 26.74 -7.92
CA SER A 64 1.64 27.50 -8.79
C SER A 64 2.40 26.58 -9.75
N HIS A 65 2.97 25.50 -9.23
CA HIS A 65 3.69 24.52 -10.03
C HIS A 65 2.81 23.90 -11.12
N VAL A 66 1.58 23.46 -10.79
CA VAL A 66 0.72 22.81 -11.80
C VAL A 66 0.16 23.79 -12.81
N TYR A 67 -0.10 25.04 -12.42
CA TYR A 67 -0.53 26.08 -13.35
C TYR A 67 0.59 26.43 -14.37
N GLU A 68 1.81 26.52 -13.91
CA GLU A 68 2.95 26.86 -14.75
C GLU A 68 3.44 25.70 -15.61
N ASN A 69 3.38 24.47 -15.08
CA ASN A 69 4.15 23.37 -15.64
C ASN A 69 3.33 22.15 -16.06
N VAL A 70 2.04 22.02 -15.70
CA VAL A 70 1.22 20.86 -16.03
C VAL A 70 0.08 21.26 -16.96
N PRO A 71 0.16 20.93 -18.27
CA PRO A 71 -0.80 21.39 -19.29
C PRO A 71 -2.26 21.11 -18.93
N TYR A 72 -2.56 19.95 -18.38
CA TYR A 72 -3.92 19.58 -17.95
C TYR A 72 -4.50 20.58 -16.93
N TYR A 73 -3.77 20.86 -15.84
CA TYR A 73 -4.28 21.76 -14.81
C TYR A 73 -4.34 23.22 -15.27
N ARG A 74 -3.38 23.67 -16.09
CA ARG A 74 -3.45 24.99 -16.69
C ARG A 74 -4.75 25.15 -17.49
N ARG A 75 -5.05 24.23 -18.40
CA ARG A 75 -6.27 24.23 -19.20
C ARG A 75 -7.52 24.25 -18.32
N VAL A 76 -7.60 23.35 -17.34
CA VAL A 76 -8.75 23.26 -16.42
C VAL A 76 -8.96 24.56 -15.63
N MET A 77 -7.89 25.19 -15.18
CA MET A 77 -7.96 26.46 -14.44
C MET A 77 -8.38 27.60 -15.36
N GLU A 78 -7.80 27.72 -16.54
CA GLU A 78 -8.14 28.77 -17.53
C GLU A 78 -9.60 28.66 -17.98
N GLU A 79 -10.10 27.47 -18.28
CA GLU A 79 -11.51 27.22 -18.64
C GLU A 79 -12.49 27.64 -17.53
N ARG A 80 -12.05 27.67 -16.27
CA ARG A 80 -12.82 28.07 -15.11
C ARG A 80 -12.55 29.52 -14.67
N GLY A 81 -11.70 30.25 -15.37
CA GLY A 81 -11.28 31.60 -15.00
C GLY A 81 -10.46 31.66 -13.72
N LEU A 82 -9.80 30.54 -13.33
CA LEU A 82 -8.99 30.44 -12.13
C LEU A 82 -7.51 30.74 -12.43
N THR A 83 -6.87 31.33 -11.45
CA THR A 83 -5.41 31.56 -11.42
C THR A 83 -4.87 31.04 -10.07
N PRO A 84 -3.56 30.92 -9.87
CA PRO A 84 -3.02 30.57 -8.57
C PRO A 84 -3.49 31.49 -7.44
N LYS A 85 -3.79 32.75 -7.72
CA LYS A 85 -4.33 33.73 -6.76
C LYS A 85 -5.79 33.47 -6.33
N SER A 86 -6.49 32.60 -7.05
CA SER A 86 -7.85 32.21 -6.68
C SER A 86 -7.92 31.27 -5.49
N PHE A 87 -6.76 30.73 -5.05
CA PHE A 87 -6.65 29.75 -3.96
C PHE A 87 -6.06 30.43 -2.74
N GLN A 88 -6.91 30.92 -1.84
CA GLN A 88 -6.52 31.68 -0.65
C GLN A 88 -6.53 30.86 0.64
N CYS A 89 -7.17 29.70 0.62
CA CYS A 89 -7.15 28.70 1.69
C CYS A 89 -7.11 27.29 1.10
N VAL A 90 -6.94 26.28 1.93
CA VAL A 90 -6.85 24.87 1.49
C VAL A 90 -8.19 24.40 0.91
N GLU A 91 -9.29 24.88 1.44
CA GLU A 91 -10.67 24.55 1.03
C GLU A 91 -10.98 25.00 -0.41
N ASP A 92 -10.27 26.02 -0.91
CA ASP A 92 -10.40 26.49 -2.31
C ASP A 92 -9.97 25.42 -3.33
N ILE A 93 -9.33 24.34 -2.87
CA ILE A 93 -9.05 23.18 -3.71
C ILE A 93 -10.32 22.63 -4.37
N SER A 94 -11.47 22.80 -3.75
CA SER A 94 -12.79 22.42 -4.25
C SER A 94 -13.21 23.12 -5.55
N LEU A 95 -12.55 24.23 -5.92
CA LEU A 95 -12.71 24.91 -7.21
C LEU A 95 -12.23 24.06 -8.38
N LEU A 96 -11.30 23.12 -8.14
CA LEU A 96 -10.84 22.16 -9.14
C LEU A 96 -11.76 20.93 -9.19
N PRO A 97 -11.93 20.31 -10.36
CA PRO A 97 -12.72 19.08 -10.48
C PRO A 97 -12.03 17.89 -9.81
N VAL A 98 -12.82 16.89 -9.44
CA VAL A 98 -12.31 15.63 -8.95
C VAL A 98 -11.59 14.87 -10.07
N LEU A 99 -10.38 14.43 -9.82
CA LEU A 99 -9.56 13.66 -10.74
C LEU A 99 -9.88 12.16 -10.61
N THR A 100 -10.33 11.55 -11.69
CA THR A 100 -10.63 10.11 -11.73
C THR A 100 -9.57 9.33 -12.51
N LYS A 101 -9.57 8.01 -12.36
CA LYS A 101 -8.67 7.13 -13.13
C LYS A 101 -8.86 7.25 -14.63
N ASP A 102 -10.09 7.50 -15.09
CA ASP A 102 -10.38 7.63 -16.52
C ASP A 102 -9.84 8.97 -17.05
N ILE A 103 -10.06 10.08 -16.32
CA ILE A 103 -9.45 11.38 -16.64
C ILE A 103 -7.91 11.29 -16.75
N ILE A 104 -7.28 10.57 -15.82
CA ILE A 104 -5.82 10.37 -15.86
C ILE A 104 -5.38 9.62 -17.12
N ARG A 105 -6.11 8.60 -17.53
CA ARG A 105 -5.78 7.84 -18.75
C ARG A 105 -5.95 8.67 -20.02
N GLU A 106 -7.03 9.45 -20.07
CA GLU A 106 -7.35 10.31 -21.22
C GLU A 106 -6.38 11.49 -21.35
N ASN A 107 -5.79 11.96 -20.24
CA ASN A 107 -4.89 13.12 -20.21
C ASN A 107 -3.48 12.77 -19.72
N PHE A 108 -3.02 11.54 -19.97
CA PHE A 108 -1.78 11.01 -19.37
C PHE A 108 -0.57 11.92 -19.61
N ASP A 109 -0.34 12.30 -20.87
CA ASP A 109 0.81 13.12 -21.25
C ASP A 109 0.68 14.57 -20.77
N ASP A 110 -0.54 15.11 -20.73
CA ASP A 110 -0.84 16.47 -20.26
C ASP A 110 -0.71 16.62 -18.73
N LEU A 111 -0.76 15.51 -17.98
CA LEU A 111 -0.54 15.49 -16.54
C LEU A 111 0.95 15.48 -16.17
N ILE A 112 1.87 15.33 -17.13
CA ILE A 112 3.31 15.34 -16.89
C ILE A 112 3.83 16.79 -16.85
N ALA A 113 4.54 17.14 -15.77
CA ALA A 113 5.14 18.45 -15.61
C ALA A 113 6.26 18.69 -16.65
N VAL A 114 6.11 19.72 -17.48
CA VAL A 114 7.01 20.00 -18.60
C VAL A 114 8.42 20.40 -18.17
N ASN A 115 8.55 21.06 -17.01
CA ASN A 115 9.83 21.44 -16.42
C ASN A 115 10.62 20.26 -15.84
N MET A 116 9.99 19.09 -15.68
CA MET A 116 10.61 17.88 -15.12
C MET A 116 10.94 16.81 -16.18
N LYS A 117 10.74 17.08 -17.47
CA LYS A 117 11.03 16.13 -18.56
C LYS A 117 12.50 15.67 -18.62
N HIS A 118 13.42 16.42 -18.03
CA HIS A 118 14.84 16.04 -17.90
C HIS A 118 15.07 14.99 -16.78
N CYS A 119 14.13 14.81 -15.86
CA CYS A 119 14.21 13.80 -14.81
C CYS A 119 13.94 12.41 -15.41
N LYS A 120 14.65 11.40 -14.90
CA LYS A 120 14.36 10.01 -15.26
C LYS A 120 13.07 9.57 -14.57
N PRO A 121 11.98 9.29 -15.31
CA PRO A 121 10.74 8.85 -14.71
C PRO A 121 10.85 7.43 -14.15
N VAL A 122 10.10 7.20 -13.10
CA VAL A 122 9.82 5.88 -12.54
C VAL A 122 8.34 5.61 -12.71
N GLU A 123 8.02 4.47 -13.26
CA GLU A 123 6.65 4.04 -13.44
C GLU A 123 6.08 3.48 -12.14
N PHE A 124 4.91 3.99 -11.77
CA PHE A 124 4.07 3.48 -10.70
C PHE A 124 2.86 2.77 -11.30
N ARG A 125 2.40 1.73 -10.61
CA ARG A 125 1.24 0.98 -11.07
C ARG A 125 0.37 0.62 -9.89
N THR A 126 -0.94 0.76 -10.04
CA THR A 126 -1.90 0.31 -9.03
C THR A 126 -2.37 -1.10 -9.30
N SER A 127 -2.75 -1.83 -8.25
CA SER A 127 -3.22 -3.21 -8.38
C SER A 127 -4.56 -3.36 -9.11
N GLY A 128 -5.32 -2.26 -9.24
CA GLY A 128 -6.58 -2.25 -10.00
C GLY A 128 -7.61 -3.24 -9.49
N SER A 129 -8.09 -3.07 -8.24
CA SER A 129 -9.16 -3.92 -7.66
C SER A 129 -10.47 -3.95 -8.49
N THR A 130 -10.65 -2.97 -9.38
CA THR A 130 -11.76 -2.91 -10.36
C THR A 130 -11.37 -3.45 -11.73
N GLY A 131 -10.23 -4.15 -11.85
CA GLY A 131 -9.76 -4.74 -13.10
C GLY A 131 -9.02 -3.80 -14.05
N LYS A 132 -9.14 -2.47 -13.89
CA LYS A 132 -8.41 -1.49 -14.71
C LYS A 132 -7.22 -0.95 -13.94
N LYS A 133 -6.00 -1.37 -14.31
CA LYS A 133 -4.73 -0.85 -13.75
C LYS A 133 -4.59 0.63 -14.09
N LEU A 134 -4.13 1.44 -13.13
CA LEU A 134 -3.66 2.79 -13.40
C LEU A 134 -2.14 2.76 -13.44
N ILE A 135 -1.58 3.34 -14.51
CA ILE A 135 -0.15 3.61 -14.66
C ILE A 135 0.02 5.11 -14.53
N PHE A 136 1.03 5.53 -13.78
CA PHE A 136 1.42 6.94 -13.70
C PHE A 136 2.92 7.05 -13.42
N LEU A 137 3.46 8.25 -13.51
CA LEU A 137 4.89 8.50 -13.43
C LEU A 137 5.24 9.34 -12.20
N GLY A 138 6.45 9.16 -11.73
CA GLY A 138 7.06 9.97 -10.69
C GLY A 138 8.57 9.90 -10.79
N THR A 139 9.27 10.28 -9.73
CA THR A 139 10.73 10.18 -9.62
C THR A 139 11.15 9.23 -8.49
N ASP A 140 12.42 8.82 -8.46
CA ASP A 140 12.98 8.03 -7.36
C ASP A 140 12.86 8.74 -6.00
N ASP A 141 12.77 10.07 -5.99
CA ASP A 141 12.63 10.87 -4.77
C ASP A 141 11.26 10.70 -4.11
N VAL A 142 10.20 10.42 -4.89
CA VAL A 142 8.87 10.11 -4.36
C VAL A 142 8.92 8.89 -3.42
N PHE A 143 9.66 7.85 -3.81
CA PHE A 143 9.84 6.67 -2.93
C PHE A 143 10.62 6.98 -1.66
N LYS A 144 11.64 7.87 -1.76
CA LYS A 144 12.46 8.25 -0.62
C LYS A 144 11.65 9.10 0.37
N GLN A 145 10.87 10.05 -0.14
CA GLN A 145 10.00 10.87 0.70
C GLN A 145 8.97 10.00 1.42
N GLU A 146 8.23 9.13 0.70
CA GLU A 146 7.27 8.25 1.33
C GLU A 146 7.89 7.31 2.37
N ALA A 147 9.08 6.77 2.10
CA ALA A 147 9.79 5.95 3.07
C ALA A 147 10.07 6.68 4.39
N ALA A 148 10.27 8.00 4.36
CA ALA A 148 10.42 8.82 5.57
C ALA A 148 9.11 8.91 6.36
N TYR A 149 7.96 9.13 5.68
CA TYR A 149 6.65 9.10 6.33
C TYR A 149 6.34 7.75 6.95
N VAL A 150 6.60 6.67 6.23
CA VAL A 150 6.42 5.31 6.76
C VAL A 150 7.32 5.07 7.97
N LEU A 151 8.59 5.51 7.95
CA LEU A 151 9.48 5.37 9.10
C LEU A 151 8.99 6.20 10.30
N ARG A 152 8.47 7.42 10.08
CA ARG A 152 7.83 8.19 11.16
C ARG A 152 6.67 7.42 11.76
N ALA A 153 5.76 6.90 10.93
CA ALA A 153 4.63 6.10 11.41
C ALA A 153 5.06 4.92 12.28
N PHE A 154 6.14 4.22 11.91
CA PHE A 154 6.71 3.15 12.74
C PHE A 154 7.23 3.68 14.07
N ARG A 155 7.97 4.80 14.07
CA ARG A 155 8.53 5.41 15.29
C ARG A 155 7.44 5.91 16.23
N ASP A 156 6.32 6.40 15.68
CA ASP A 156 5.21 6.96 16.44
C ASP A 156 4.41 5.92 17.24
N HIS A 157 4.59 4.63 16.96
CA HIS A 157 4.03 3.54 17.78
C HIS A 157 5.11 2.58 18.35
N GLY A 158 6.35 3.05 18.48
CA GLY A 158 7.43 2.29 19.12
C GLY A 158 8.01 1.15 18.26
N ALA A 159 7.60 1.02 17.01
CA ALA A 159 8.17 0.04 16.11
C ALA A 159 9.53 0.48 15.58
N THR A 160 10.36 -0.50 15.27
CA THR A 160 11.68 -0.25 14.67
C THR A 160 11.68 -0.74 13.22
N MET A 161 12.08 0.12 12.31
CA MET A 161 12.30 -0.21 10.91
C MET A 161 13.65 0.38 10.49
N TYR A 162 14.46 -0.38 9.75
CA TYR A 162 15.81 -0.02 9.31
C TYR A 162 16.89 0.03 10.43
N ASP A 163 16.59 0.52 11.63
CA ASP A 163 17.54 0.61 12.75
C ASP A 163 17.81 -0.76 13.35
N LYS A 164 16.78 -1.56 13.53
CA LYS A 164 16.86 -2.94 13.99
C LYS A 164 16.24 -3.90 12.99
N PRO A 165 16.67 -5.18 12.99
CA PRO A 165 16.05 -6.20 12.15
C PRO A 165 14.56 -6.38 12.46
N SER A 166 13.75 -6.49 11.40
CA SER A 166 12.29 -6.70 11.49
C SER A 166 11.85 -7.92 10.69
N VAL A 167 10.72 -8.49 11.06
CA VAL A 167 10.07 -9.61 10.36
C VAL A 167 8.96 -9.06 9.48
N TRP A 168 8.88 -9.54 8.25
CA TRP A 168 7.92 -9.12 7.26
C TRP A 168 7.19 -10.33 6.69
N LEU A 169 5.92 -10.50 7.04
CA LEU A 169 5.04 -11.45 6.35
C LEU A 169 4.64 -10.85 5.02
N ARG A 170 5.17 -11.40 3.94
CA ARG A 170 5.00 -10.86 2.58
C ARG A 170 4.62 -11.94 1.57
N ARG A 171 4.16 -11.44 0.44
CA ARG A 171 3.75 -12.22 -0.71
C ARG A 171 4.97 -12.61 -1.54
N PHE A 172 5.67 -13.64 -1.15
CA PHE A 172 6.61 -14.26 -2.06
C PHE A 172 6.36 -15.76 -2.13
N VAL A 173 6.61 -16.32 -3.30
CA VAL A 173 6.55 -17.76 -3.53
C VAL A 173 7.98 -18.26 -3.44
N PRO A 174 8.30 -19.13 -2.50
CA PRO A 174 9.59 -19.81 -2.46
C PRO A 174 9.82 -20.59 -3.77
N LYS A 175 11.08 -20.78 -4.14
CA LYS A 175 11.40 -21.76 -5.18
C LYS A 175 11.03 -23.16 -4.67
N GLU A 176 10.69 -24.05 -5.58
CA GLU A 176 10.40 -25.45 -5.24
C GLU A 176 11.52 -26.05 -4.37
N GLY A 177 11.15 -26.62 -3.21
CA GLY A 177 12.11 -27.11 -2.20
C GLY A 177 12.93 -26.03 -1.49
N GLY A 178 12.64 -24.74 -1.71
CA GLY A 178 13.37 -23.64 -1.09
C GLY A 178 12.81 -23.22 0.27
N ASP A 179 13.61 -22.44 1.01
CA ASP A 179 13.21 -21.88 2.31
C ASP A 179 11.97 -21.00 2.19
N LEU A 180 11.04 -21.09 3.15
CA LEU A 180 9.85 -20.25 3.28
C LEU A 180 10.16 -18.80 3.70
N TRP A 181 11.44 -18.45 3.80
CA TRP A 181 11.94 -17.14 4.18
C TRP A 181 13.28 -16.81 3.51
N TYR A 182 13.58 -15.53 3.45
CA TYR A 182 14.92 -15.02 3.11
C TYR A 182 15.22 -13.74 3.89
N TYR A 183 16.50 -13.45 4.11
CA TYR A 183 16.93 -12.25 4.81
C TYR A 183 17.51 -11.22 3.84
N ASP A 184 16.89 -10.03 3.80
CA ASP A 184 17.42 -8.87 3.11
C ASP A 184 18.39 -8.11 4.01
N HIS A 185 19.67 -8.15 3.66
CA HIS A 185 20.73 -7.50 4.42
C HIS A 185 20.74 -5.98 4.24
N GLU A 186 20.26 -5.46 3.10
CA GLU A 186 20.19 -4.03 2.81
C GLU A 186 19.13 -3.36 3.69
N LEU A 187 17.96 -3.96 3.78
CA LEU A 187 16.82 -3.45 4.54
C LEU A 187 16.74 -4.00 5.96
N ARG A 188 17.59 -4.94 6.34
CA ARG A 188 17.58 -5.67 7.60
C ARG A 188 16.23 -6.34 7.89
N ARG A 189 15.67 -7.00 6.89
CA ARG A 189 14.34 -7.62 6.96
C ARG A 189 14.42 -9.11 6.76
N LEU A 190 13.77 -9.85 7.65
CA LEU A 190 13.43 -11.25 7.41
C LEU A 190 12.07 -11.29 6.71
N TYR A 191 12.07 -11.60 5.43
CA TYR A 191 10.85 -11.86 4.70
C TYR A 191 10.42 -13.30 4.88
N MET A 192 9.16 -13.52 5.26
CA MET A 192 8.53 -14.81 5.43
C MET A 192 7.30 -14.90 4.54
N SER A 193 7.07 -16.05 3.92
CA SER A 193 5.97 -16.22 2.97
C SER A 193 4.62 -16.25 3.69
N ALA A 194 3.76 -15.27 3.42
CA ALA A 194 2.39 -15.29 3.91
C ALA A 194 1.51 -16.38 3.25
N TYR A 195 1.97 -16.93 2.12
CA TYR A 195 1.24 -17.99 1.40
C TYR A 195 1.34 -19.38 2.03
N HIS A 196 2.30 -19.57 2.95
CA HIS A 196 2.59 -20.87 3.55
C HIS A 196 2.34 -20.86 5.06
N LEU A 197 1.41 -20.02 5.53
CA LEU A 197 0.97 -20.00 6.93
C LEU A 197 -0.07 -21.12 7.16
N ASN A 198 0.38 -22.19 7.80
CA ASN A 198 -0.44 -23.33 8.22
C ASN A 198 0.16 -23.96 9.49
N THR A 199 -0.46 -24.99 10.03
CA THR A 199 -0.03 -25.68 11.27
C THR A 199 1.36 -26.32 11.17
N ASP A 200 1.78 -26.75 9.97
CA ASP A 200 3.09 -27.37 9.77
C ASP A 200 4.20 -26.33 9.74
N SER A 201 3.96 -25.18 9.10
CA SER A 201 4.97 -24.14 8.91
C SER A 201 5.10 -23.20 10.10
N VAL A 202 4.04 -22.95 10.87
CA VAL A 202 4.00 -21.94 11.94
C VAL A 202 5.07 -22.17 13.01
N ARG A 203 5.38 -23.43 13.36
CA ARG A 203 6.45 -23.75 14.33
C ARG A 203 7.80 -23.27 13.86
N SER A 204 8.15 -23.55 12.61
CA SER A 204 9.42 -23.11 12.02
C SER A 204 9.50 -21.57 11.88
N TYR A 205 8.37 -20.90 11.64
CA TYR A 205 8.31 -19.44 11.58
C TYR A 205 8.56 -18.83 12.96
N VAL A 206 7.87 -19.29 14.00
CA VAL A 206 8.02 -18.79 15.36
C VAL A 206 9.43 -19.05 15.89
N GLU A 207 9.97 -20.26 15.71
CA GLU A 207 11.36 -20.58 16.07
C GLU A 207 12.36 -19.63 15.39
N LYS A 208 12.19 -19.36 14.08
CA LYS A 208 13.06 -18.45 13.35
C LYS A 208 12.97 -17.02 13.87
N ILE A 209 11.77 -16.54 14.20
CA ILE A 209 11.54 -15.23 14.77
C ILE A 209 12.18 -15.11 16.16
N ASN A 210 11.91 -16.04 17.05
CA ASN A 210 12.38 -16.00 18.43
C ASN A 210 13.90 -16.18 18.54
N LYS A 211 14.50 -17.05 17.73
CA LYS A 211 15.95 -17.30 17.71
C LYS A 211 16.78 -16.04 17.45
N LYS A 212 16.27 -15.09 16.65
CA LYS A 212 16.98 -13.85 16.26
C LYS A 212 16.53 -12.62 17.02
N LYS A 213 15.58 -12.75 17.97
CA LYS A 213 15.07 -11.69 18.83
C LYS A 213 14.62 -10.45 18.03
N TYR A 214 13.78 -10.66 17.02
CA TYR A 214 13.17 -9.57 16.27
C TYR A 214 12.19 -8.80 17.16
N HIS A 215 12.14 -7.47 17.03
CA HIS A 215 11.27 -6.60 17.82
C HIS A 215 10.00 -6.15 17.09
N THR A 216 10.03 -6.12 15.78
CA THR A 216 8.93 -5.62 14.97
C THR A 216 8.47 -6.68 13.98
N LEU A 217 7.17 -6.93 13.97
CA LEU A 217 6.48 -7.76 13.00
C LEU A 217 5.64 -6.87 12.07
N VAL A 218 5.82 -7.04 10.77
CA VAL A 218 5.11 -6.27 9.74
C VAL A 218 4.39 -7.22 8.80
N GLY A 219 3.15 -6.92 8.46
CA GLY A 219 2.38 -7.76 7.53
C GLY A 219 1.07 -7.14 7.09
N TYR A 220 0.28 -7.94 6.40
CA TYR A 220 -1.12 -7.62 6.16
C TYR A 220 -1.93 -7.94 7.41
N PRO A 221 -2.97 -7.16 7.74
CA PRO A 221 -3.89 -7.48 8.84
C PRO A 221 -4.30 -8.95 8.86
N SER A 222 -4.79 -9.46 7.73
CA SER A 222 -5.20 -10.86 7.59
C SER A 222 -4.06 -11.87 7.83
N SER A 223 -2.85 -11.59 7.35
CA SER A 223 -1.71 -12.50 7.53
C SER A 223 -1.25 -12.56 9.00
N ILE A 224 -1.29 -11.43 9.70
CA ILE A 224 -0.96 -11.38 11.13
C ILE A 224 -2.05 -12.06 11.96
N TYR A 225 -3.33 -11.88 11.60
CA TYR A 225 -4.45 -12.58 12.20
C TYR A 225 -4.32 -14.10 12.06
N ILE A 226 -4.03 -14.59 10.85
CA ILE A 226 -3.83 -16.02 10.59
C ILE A 226 -2.66 -16.55 11.44
N LEU A 227 -1.54 -15.80 11.51
CA LEU A 227 -0.41 -16.19 12.38
C LEU A 227 -0.85 -16.27 13.84
N ALA A 228 -1.66 -15.34 14.35
CA ALA A 228 -2.15 -15.36 15.71
C ALA A 228 -3.03 -16.60 15.97
N CYS A 229 -3.99 -16.90 15.08
CA CYS A 229 -4.83 -18.09 15.20
C CYS A 229 -4.01 -19.38 15.25
N LEU A 230 -3.03 -19.52 14.34
CA LEU A 230 -2.16 -20.70 14.30
C LEU A 230 -1.26 -20.80 15.53
N CYS A 231 -0.75 -19.68 16.04
CA CYS A 231 0.05 -19.67 17.27
C CYS A 231 -0.78 -20.11 18.49
N GLU A 232 -2.02 -19.66 18.59
CA GLU A 232 -2.95 -20.07 19.66
C GLU A 232 -3.24 -21.57 19.57
N GLU A 233 -3.58 -22.07 18.36
CA GLU A 233 -3.91 -23.48 18.12
C GLU A 233 -2.78 -24.43 18.53
N VAL A 234 -1.53 -24.07 18.26
CA VAL A 234 -0.38 -24.93 18.54
C VAL A 234 0.41 -24.52 19.80
N GLY A 235 -0.09 -23.56 20.57
CA GLY A 235 0.49 -23.12 21.85
C GLY A 235 1.84 -22.42 21.72
N LEU A 236 2.04 -21.58 20.70
CA LEU A 236 3.28 -20.85 20.44
C LEU A 236 3.16 -19.35 20.76
N GLN A 237 4.29 -18.74 21.13
CA GLN A 237 4.39 -17.33 21.47
C GLN A 237 5.53 -16.63 20.71
N LEU A 238 5.35 -15.34 20.47
CA LEU A 238 6.38 -14.45 19.90
C LEU A 238 7.11 -13.70 21.02
N ASP A 239 8.17 -14.29 21.58
CA ASP A 239 8.80 -13.86 22.84
C ASP A 239 9.39 -12.45 22.81
N HIS A 240 9.85 -11.99 21.64
CA HIS A 240 10.64 -10.77 21.51
C HIS A 240 9.98 -9.68 20.66
N ILE A 241 8.87 -9.95 20.02
CA ILE A 241 8.11 -8.92 19.30
C ILE A 241 7.55 -7.93 20.33
N ARG A 242 7.61 -6.63 20.02
CA ARG A 242 7.15 -5.52 20.87
C ARG A 242 6.24 -4.56 20.09
N ALA A 243 6.26 -4.63 18.76
CA ALA A 243 5.41 -3.83 17.90
C ALA A 243 4.94 -4.65 16.70
N ILE A 244 3.68 -4.48 16.33
CA ILE A 244 3.06 -5.07 15.14
C ILE A 244 2.58 -3.92 14.26
N HIS A 245 3.04 -3.88 13.01
CA HIS A 245 2.64 -2.87 12.04
C HIS A 245 1.94 -3.52 10.85
N VAL A 246 0.78 -2.98 10.48
CA VAL A 246 -0.05 -3.51 9.39
C VAL A 246 -0.38 -2.42 8.37
N ALA A 247 -0.63 -2.82 7.15
CA ALA A 247 -1.05 -1.91 6.08
C ALA A 247 -1.66 -2.66 4.90
N SER A 248 -2.26 -1.90 3.97
CA SER A 248 -2.74 -2.35 2.66
C SER A 248 -4.02 -3.18 2.66
N GLU A 249 -4.60 -3.45 3.80
CA GLU A 249 -5.92 -4.08 3.99
C GLU A 249 -6.63 -3.40 5.15
N LYS A 250 -7.97 -3.48 5.19
CA LYS A 250 -8.75 -3.05 6.35
C LYS A 250 -8.40 -3.94 7.56
N MET A 251 -8.20 -3.33 8.72
CA MET A 251 -8.10 -4.04 9.99
C MET A 251 -9.52 -4.26 10.52
N LEU A 252 -9.95 -5.50 10.60
CA LEU A 252 -11.22 -5.84 11.26
C LEU A 252 -11.02 -5.86 12.78
N ASP A 253 -12.04 -5.44 13.53
CA ASP A 253 -11.97 -5.43 14.99
C ASP A 253 -11.74 -6.83 15.56
N GLU A 254 -12.41 -7.84 15.04
CA GLU A 254 -12.19 -9.25 15.37
C GLU A 254 -10.72 -9.68 15.18
N TRP A 255 -10.08 -9.22 14.11
CA TRP A 255 -8.67 -9.54 13.87
C TRP A 255 -7.74 -8.81 14.84
N ARG A 256 -8.06 -7.55 15.13
CA ARG A 256 -7.33 -6.72 16.10
C ARG A 256 -7.36 -7.37 17.47
N ASP A 257 -8.57 -7.76 17.93
CA ASP A 257 -8.79 -8.39 19.23
C ASP A 257 -8.09 -9.74 19.34
N LYS A 258 -8.15 -10.56 18.29
CA LYS A 258 -7.43 -11.84 18.24
C LYS A 258 -5.92 -11.65 18.32
N ILE A 259 -5.35 -10.73 17.53
CA ILE A 259 -3.92 -10.42 17.53
C ILE A 259 -3.50 -9.97 18.94
N TRP A 260 -4.28 -9.08 19.55
CA TRP A 260 -4.00 -8.59 20.89
C TRP A 260 -4.13 -9.68 21.94
N SER A 261 -5.17 -10.50 21.91
CA SER A 261 -5.36 -11.59 22.88
C SER A 261 -4.22 -12.62 22.85
N VAL A 262 -3.68 -12.93 21.66
CA VAL A 262 -2.62 -13.93 21.50
C VAL A 262 -1.23 -13.36 21.80
N PHE A 263 -0.93 -12.17 21.29
CA PHE A 263 0.43 -11.63 21.37
C PHE A 263 0.61 -10.54 22.44
N GLY A 264 -0.48 -10.03 23.02
CA GLY A 264 -0.45 -8.93 23.99
C GLY A 264 0.01 -7.59 23.38
N ILE A 265 -0.06 -7.46 22.05
CA ILE A 265 0.43 -6.29 21.30
C ILE A 265 -0.68 -5.78 20.41
N MET A 266 -1.07 -4.50 20.61
CA MET A 266 -2.05 -3.84 19.75
C MET A 266 -1.41 -3.52 18.38
N PRO A 267 -1.91 -4.10 17.30
CA PRO A 267 -1.40 -3.76 15.96
C PRO A 267 -1.73 -2.32 15.60
N LYS A 268 -0.79 -1.65 14.94
CA LYS A 268 -0.95 -0.29 14.43
C LYS A 268 -0.88 -0.28 12.92
N ALA A 269 -1.68 0.58 12.31
CA ALA A 269 -1.82 0.64 10.87
C ALA A 269 -1.35 1.98 10.29
N HIS A 270 -1.06 1.99 8.99
CA HIS A 270 -1.09 3.20 8.20
C HIS A 270 -1.98 3.00 6.96
N TYR A 271 -2.65 4.07 6.58
CA TYR A 271 -3.39 4.20 5.33
C TYR A 271 -2.59 5.06 4.36
N GLY A 272 -2.41 4.57 3.17
CA GLY A 272 -1.72 5.25 2.08
C GLY A 272 -1.82 4.41 0.81
N MET A 273 -1.50 4.99 -0.31
CA MET A 273 -1.68 4.35 -1.61
C MET A 273 -0.54 4.63 -2.58
N GLN A 274 -0.50 3.85 -3.66
CA GLN A 274 0.54 4.00 -4.68
C GLN A 274 0.49 5.38 -5.35
N GLU A 275 -0.69 5.98 -5.48
CA GLU A 275 -0.92 7.28 -6.09
C GLU A 275 -0.33 8.45 -5.29
N LYS A 276 0.09 8.21 -4.04
CA LYS A 276 0.79 9.18 -3.17
C LYS A 276 0.00 10.46 -2.91
N VAL A 277 -1.31 10.35 -2.73
CA VAL A 277 -2.22 11.49 -2.57
C VAL A 277 -2.60 11.78 -1.12
N THR A 278 -2.50 10.77 -0.24
CA THR A 278 -2.77 10.91 1.19
C THR A 278 -1.98 9.89 1.99
N PHE A 279 -1.69 10.21 3.25
CA PHE A 279 -1.02 9.33 4.19
C PHE A 279 -1.53 9.58 5.62
N HIS A 280 -2.04 8.54 6.25
CA HIS A 280 -2.51 8.55 7.63
C HIS A 280 -1.89 7.38 8.40
N HIS A 281 -1.67 7.52 9.70
CA HIS A 281 -1.14 6.43 10.51
C HIS A 281 -1.71 6.46 11.94
N GLN A 282 -1.66 5.33 12.61
CA GLN A 282 -2.10 5.16 13.98
C GLN A 282 -0.89 5.28 14.92
N PRO A 283 -0.73 6.35 15.69
CA PRO A 283 0.33 6.45 16.69
C PRO A 283 0.03 5.58 17.93
N GLU A 284 0.97 5.54 18.85
CA GLU A 284 0.79 4.86 20.12
C GLU A 284 -0.40 5.45 20.92
N GLY A 285 -1.12 4.61 21.64
CA GLY A 285 -2.22 5.02 22.52
C GLY A 285 -3.59 5.19 21.84
N THR A 286 -3.69 5.19 20.52
CA THR A 286 -4.98 5.29 19.80
C THR A 286 -5.07 4.33 18.63
N SER A 287 -6.30 3.96 18.25
CA SER A 287 -6.61 3.27 16.99
C SER A 287 -7.05 4.23 15.88
N ASP A 288 -7.18 5.52 16.18
CA ASP A 288 -7.59 6.51 15.20
C ASP A 288 -6.42 6.92 14.31
N TYR A 289 -6.71 7.35 13.11
CA TYR A 289 -5.70 7.71 12.12
C TYR A 289 -5.32 9.19 12.22
N TYR A 290 -4.06 9.44 12.55
CA TYR A 290 -3.44 10.75 12.50
C TYR A 290 -3.22 11.17 11.04
N GLU A 291 -3.78 12.32 10.66
CA GLU A 291 -3.63 12.90 9.34
C GLU A 291 -2.25 13.57 9.20
N ASN A 292 -1.50 13.19 8.17
CA ASN A 292 -0.20 13.78 7.88
C ASN A 292 -0.36 14.99 6.95
N LEU A 293 -0.67 16.16 7.52
CA LEU A 293 -0.93 17.39 6.78
C LEU A 293 0.25 17.83 5.88
N GLU A 294 1.46 17.41 6.24
CA GLU A 294 2.66 17.68 5.45
C GLU A 294 2.76 16.84 4.17
N TYR A 295 2.00 15.73 4.10
CA TYR A 295 2.00 14.81 2.96
C TYR A 295 1.07 15.26 1.84
N GLY A 296 -0.08 15.82 2.22
CA GLY A 296 -1.12 16.16 1.26
C GLY A 296 -2.35 16.76 1.92
N ILE A 297 -3.41 16.83 1.15
CA ILE A 297 -4.74 17.25 1.58
C ILE A 297 -5.68 16.07 1.43
N THR A 298 -6.45 15.77 2.47
CA THR A 298 -7.47 14.73 2.45
C THR A 298 -8.86 15.38 2.59
N GLU A 299 -9.67 15.24 1.53
CA GLU A 299 -11.07 15.61 1.53
C GLU A 299 -11.91 14.34 1.75
N PHE A 300 -13.05 14.51 2.39
CA PHE A 300 -14.08 13.48 2.51
C PHE A 300 -15.33 13.98 1.81
N VAL A 301 -15.68 13.34 0.71
CA VAL A 301 -16.80 13.74 -0.16
C VAL A 301 -17.91 12.73 0.00
N GLU A 302 -19.11 13.21 0.33
CA GLU A 302 -20.27 12.35 0.47
C GLU A 302 -20.76 11.88 -0.90
N GLU A 303 -20.77 10.56 -1.08
CA GLU A 303 -21.35 9.91 -2.26
C GLU A 303 -22.09 8.65 -1.79
N ASP A 304 -23.36 8.53 -2.18
CA ASP A 304 -24.20 7.36 -1.88
C ASP A 304 -24.21 6.97 -0.39
N GLY A 305 -24.20 7.98 0.50
CA GLY A 305 -24.19 7.79 1.96
C GLY A 305 -22.83 7.37 2.53
N GLN A 306 -21.76 7.43 1.74
CA GLN A 306 -20.40 7.12 2.18
C GLN A 306 -19.49 8.36 2.08
N GLN A 307 -18.54 8.47 3.00
CA GLN A 307 -17.52 9.51 2.99
C GLN A 307 -16.31 9.04 2.14
N VAL A 308 -16.38 9.30 0.83
CA VAL A 308 -15.33 8.91 -0.11
C VAL A 308 -14.07 9.75 0.09
N ILE A 309 -12.93 9.10 0.22
CA ILE A 309 -11.64 9.77 0.39
C ILE A 309 -11.16 10.30 -0.97
N VAL A 310 -10.92 11.61 -1.02
CA VAL A 310 -10.32 12.31 -2.15
C VAL A 310 -9.01 12.93 -1.68
N GLY A 311 -7.91 12.62 -2.35
CA GLY A 311 -6.58 13.03 -1.90
C GLY A 311 -5.84 13.91 -2.90
N THR A 312 -5.05 14.86 -2.37
CA THR A 312 -4.10 15.69 -3.14
C THR A 312 -2.70 15.54 -2.54
N GLY A 313 -1.77 14.98 -3.30
CA GLY A 313 -0.42 14.69 -2.80
C GLY A 313 0.60 15.79 -3.11
N PHE A 314 1.48 16.07 -2.15
CA PHE A 314 2.56 17.06 -2.32
C PHE A 314 3.88 16.47 -2.80
N ILE A 315 4.06 15.14 -2.71
CA ILE A 315 5.37 14.52 -2.93
C ILE A 315 5.66 14.15 -4.39
N ASN A 316 4.64 13.96 -5.24
CA ASN A 316 4.85 13.68 -6.65
C ASN A 316 4.68 14.94 -7.51
N GLN A 317 5.76 15.67 -7.74
CA GLN A 317 5.77 16.87 -8.57
C GLN A 317 5.92 16.56 -10.08
N TYR A 318 6.26 15.31 -10.43
CA TYR A 318 6.45 14.89 -11.81
C TYR A 318 5.11 14.72 -12.56
N MET A 319 4.16 14.04 -11.92
CA MET A 319 2.80 13.84 -12.38
C MET A 319 1.87 14.01 -11.17
N PRO A 320 1.58 15.27 -10.78
CA PRO A 320 0.82 15.56 -9.57
C PRO A 320 -0.64 15.16 -9.72
N PHE A 321 -1.21 14.61 -8.65
CA PHE A 321 -2.64 14.33 -8.58
C PHE A 321 -3.29 15.27 -7.56
N ILE A 322 -4.19 16.12 -8.05
CA ILE A 322 -5.02 17.03 -7.26
C ILE A 322 -6.45 16.51 -7.27
N ARG A 323 -7.04 16.38 -6.08
CA ARG A 323 -8.40 15.86 -5.87
C ARG A 323 -8.63 14.47 -6.48
N TYR A 324 -7.67 13.57 -6.30
CA TYR A 324 -7.79 12.21 -6.81
C TYR A 324 -8.78 11.39 -5.98
N LYS A 325 -9.82 10.84 -6.66
CA LYS A 325 -10.81 9.96 -6.07
C LYS A 325 -10.22 8.56 -5.85
N THR A 326 -10.04 8.19 -4.58
CA THR A 326 -9.39 6.91 -4.22
C THR A 326 -10.30 5.70 -4.40
N ASN A 327 -11.63 5.91 -4.33
CA ASN A 327 -12.68 4.88 -4.20
C ASN A 327 -12.60 4.08 -2.88
N ASP A 328 -11.92 4.60 -1.89
CA ASP A 328 -12.00 4.14 -0.51
C ASP A 328 -12.86 5.11 0.30
N ALA A 329 -13.57 4.62 1.31
CA ALA A 329 -14.38 5.43 2.21
C ALA A 329 -13.74 5.48 3.60
N GLY A 330 -13.94 6.60 4.30
CA GLY A 330 -13.50 6.79 5.67
C GLY A 330 -14.68 6.82 6.65
N ILE A 331 -14.44 6.34 7.87
CA ILE A 331 -15.33 6.58 9.02
C ILE A 331 -14.76 7.77 9.76
N LEU A 332 -15.54 8.85 9.87
CA LEU A 332 -15.05 10.12 10.37
C LEU A 332 -15.36 10.34 11.85
N SER A 333 -14.45 11.04 12.51
CA SER A 333 -14.69 11.66 13.80
C SER A 333 -15.74 12.77 13.67
N PRO A 334 -16.64 12.94 14.65
CA PRO A 334 -17.50 14.11 14.71
C PRO A 334 -16.70 15.41 14.92
N ASP A 335 -15.50 15.33 15.48
CA ASP A 335 -14.57 16.46 15.64
C ASP A 335 -13.80 16.71 14.35
N LYS A 336 -14.26 17.71 13.58
CA LYS A 336 -13.68 18.12 12.31
C LYS A 336 -12.34 18.84 12.46
N ASP A 337 -12.04 19.35 13.65
CA ASP A 337 -10.82 20.10 13.95
C ASP A 337 -9.71 19.20 14.57
N SER A 338 -10.00 17.93 14.76
CA SER A 338 -9.03 16.96 15.22
C SER A 338 -8.00 16.61 14.14
N MET A 339 -6.76 16.31 14.56
CA MET A 339 -5.77 15.63 13.71
C MET A 339 -6.16 14.16 13.46
N PHE A 340 -7.11 13.63 14.21
CA PHE A 340 -7.65 12.27 14.10
C PHE A 340 -9.04 12.30 13.45
N ARG A 341 -9.14 12.97 12.30
CA ARG A 341 -10.41 13.09 11.58
C ARG A 341 -10.95 11.76 11.07
N MET A 342 -10.09 10.82 10.76
CA MET A 342 -10.45 9.49 10.29
C MET A 342 -10.28 8.47 11.42
N LEU A 343 -11.40 7.89 11.86
CA LEU A 343 -11.42 6.85 12.90
C LEU A 343 -11.06 5.49 12.30
N ASP A 344 -11.56 5.20 11.10
CA ASP A 344 -11.25 3.97 10.38
C ASP A 344 -11.35 4.19 8.86
N VAL A 345 -10.77 3.27 8.12
CA VAL A 345 -10.92 3.17 6.66
C VAL A 345 -11.95 2.10 6.37
N ASP A 346 -13.09 2.48 5.81
CA ASP A 346 -14.06 1.52 5.29
C ASP A 346 -13.57 0.97 3.94
N GLY A 347 -12.36 0.39 4.02
CA GLY A 347 -11.66 -0.15 2.89
C GLY A 347 -12.39 -1.35 2.32
N ARG A 348 -11.99 -1.74 1.12
CA ARG A 348 -12.51 -2.94 0.47
C ARG A 348 -12.16 -4.14 1.32
N CYS A 349 -13.16 -4.80 1.92
CA CYS A 349 -12.98 -6.12 2.51
C CYS A 349 -12.56 -7.05 1.37
N ASP A 350 -11.27 -7.33 1.29
CA ASP A 350 -10.77 -8.28 0.30
C ASP A 350 -11.25 -9.68 0.68
N ASP A 351 -11.81 -10.36 -0.28
CA ASP A 351 -12.21 -11.75 -0.11
C ASP A 351 -10.97 -12.61 0.18
N ILE A 352 -11.16 -13.61 1.00
CA ILE A 352 -10.11 -14.57 1.36
C ILE A 352 -10.35 -15.84 0.54
N LEU A 353 -9.32 -16.31 -0.18
CA LEU A 353 -9.32 -17.66 -0.76
C LEU A 353 -8.57 -18.64 0.14
N ILE A 354 -8.95 -19.90 0.08
CA ILE A 354 -8.36 -20.95 0.91
C ILE A 354 -7.53 -21.87 0.01
N SER A 355 -6.26 -22.10 0.37
CA SER A 355 -5.39 -23.02 -0.36
C SER A 355 -5.74 -24.47 -0.06
N SER A 356 -5.24 -25.41 -0.87
CA SER A 356 -5.36 -26.85 -0.63
C SER A 356 -4.78 -27.30 0.71
N SER A 357 -3.84 -26.53 1.28
CA SER A 357 -3.28 -26.76 2.61
C SER A 357 -4.07 -26.09 3.75
N GLY A 358 -5.25 -25.49 3.46
CA GLY A 358 -6.05 -24.76 4.44
C GLY A 358 -5.56 -23.35 4.77
N SER A 359 -4.50 -22.87 4.12
CA SER A 359 -4.00 -21.49 4.33
C SER A 359 -4.99 -20.48 3.75
N ARG A 360 -5.32 -19.44 4.54
CA ARG A 360 -6.19 -18.33 4.14
C ARG A 360 -5.39 -17.26 3.43
N LEU A 361 -5.75 -16.94 2.21
CA LEU A 361 -5.02 -16.02 1.35
C LEU A 361 -5.87 -14.80 0.99
N PRO A 362 -5.49 -13.59 1.45
CA PRO A 362 -6.21 -12.37 1.12
C PRO A 362 -6.22 -12.07 -0.38
N GLY A 363 -7.31 -11.47 -0.85
CA GLY A 363 -7.54 -11.11 -2.25
C GLY A 363 -6.44 -10.26 -2.87
N VAL A 364 -5.82 -9.39 -2.07
CA VAL A 364 -4.67 -8.57 -2.50
C VAL A 364 -3.52 -9.42 -3.09
N ASN A 365 -3.37 -10.67 -2.67
CA ASN A 365 -2.37 -11.59 -3.19
C ASN A 365 -2.59 -11.94 -4.66
N PHE A 366 -3.85 -11.99 -5.07
CA PHE A 366 -4.26 -12.32 -6.43
C PHE A 366 -4.26 -11.09 -7.33
N TYR A 367 -4.65 -9.93 -6.82
CA TYR A 367 -4.51 -8.67 -7.55
C TYR A 367 -3.05 -8.42 -7.96
N THR A 368 -2.11 -8.65 -7.06
CA THR A 368 -0.67 -8.48 -7.35
C THR A 368 -0.12 -9.51 -8.34
N MET A 369 -0.66 -10.72 -8.31
CA MET A 369 -0.32 -11.75 -9.31
C MET A 369 -0.78 -11.30 -10.69
N MET A 370 -2.06 -10.94 -10.81
CA MET A 370 -2.67 -10.52 -12.07
C MET A 370 -2.01 -9.27 -12.65
N TYR A 371 -1.48 -8.40 -11.78
CA TYR A 371 -0.70 -7.24 -12.18
C TYR A 371 0.52 -7.56 -13.05
N LYS A 372 1.15 -8.72 -12.86
CA LYS A 372 2.36 -9.13 -13.58
C LYS A 372 2.07 -9.88 -14.87
N ILE A 373 0.81 -10.21 -15.13
CA ILE A 373 0.39 -11.01 -16.29
C ILE A 373 -0.18 -10.06 -17.35
N ASP A 374 0.43 -10.03 -18.52
CA ASP A 374 -0.11 -9.33 -19.69
C ASP A 374 -1.30 -10.11 -20.27
N GLY A 375 -2.14 -9.45 -21.08
CA GLY A 375 -3.27 -10.08 -21.74
C GLY A 375 -4.58 -10.07 -20.95
N VAL A 376 -4.59 -9.53 -19.72
CA VAL A 376 -5.76 -9.46 -18.85
C VAL A 376 -6.32 -8.04 -18.80
N LYS A 377 -7.56 -7.86 -19.25
CA LYS A 377 -8.32 -6.61 -19.07
C LYS A 377 -9.05 -6.58 -17.75
N MET A 378 -9.79 -7.67 -17.45
CA MET A 378 -10.50 -7.86 -16.18
C MET A 378 -10.43 -9.32 -15.78
N PHE A 379 -10.62 -9.60 -14.48
CA PHE A 379 -10.71 -10.96 -13.98
C PHE A 379 -11.65 -11.07 -12.79
N GLN A 380 -12.15 -12.30 -12.56
CA GLN A 380 -12.89 -12.66 -11.37
C GLN A 380 -12.52 -14.08 -10.94
N ILE A 381 -12.26 -14.26 -9.65
CA ILE A 381 -11.96 -15.55 -9.04
C ILE A 381 -13.10 -15.92 -8.12
N ARG A 382 -13.67 -17.11 -8.29
CA ARG A 382 -14.71 -17.67 -7.43
C ARG A 382 -14.25 -19.01 -6.89
N GLN A 383 -14.01 -19.09 -5.60
CA GLN A 383 -13.76 -20.35 -4.93
C GLN A 383 -15.09 -20.95 -4.48
N LYS A 384 -15.54 -21.99 -5.18
CA LYS A 384 -16.83 -22.64 -4.91
C LYS A 384 -16.75 -23.65 -3.79
N THR A 385 -15.65 -24.38 -3.75
CA THR A 385 -15.33 -25.38 -2.74
C THR A 385 -13.83 -25.27 -2.41
N LEU A 386 -13.37 -25.95 -1.37
CA LEU A 386 -11.96 -25.90 -0.97
C LEU A 386 -10.98 -26.37 -2.05
N ASP A 387 -11.47 -27.20 -2.98
CA ASP A 387 -10.68 -27.82 -4.05
C ASP A 387 -10.98 -27.25 -5.44
N LYS A 388 -11.94 -26.31 -5.59
CA LYS A 388 -12.38 -25.84 -6.90
C LYS A 388 -12.46 -24.32 -7.02
N ILE A 389 -11.84 -23.81 -8.09
CA ILE A 389 -11.85 -22.39 -8.47
C ILE A 389 -12.38 -22.21 -9.90
N ASP A 390 -13.36 -21.34 -10.05
CA ASP A 390 -13.71 -20.75 -11.34
C ASP A 390 -12.99 -19.41 -11.51
N PHE A 391 -12.26 -19.26 -12.60
CA PHE A 391 -11.58 -18.04 -13.00
C PHE A 391 -12.20 -17.48 -14.28
N LEU A 392 -12.80 -16.31 -14.21
CA LEU A 392 -13.31 -15.59 -15.38
C LEU A 392 -12.25 -14.58 -15.85
N LEU A 393 -11.95 -14.62 -17.13
CA LEU A 393 -10.95 -13.77 -17.78
C LEU A 393 -11.60 -12.95 -18.89
N VAL A 394 -11.53 -11.64 -18.80
CA VAL A 394 -11.78 -10.73 -19.93
C VAL A 394 -10.43 -10.38 -20.55
N PRO A 395 -10.15 -10.76 -21.79
CA PRO A 395 -8.87 -10.52 -22.43
C PRO A 395 -8.71 -9.06 -22.89
N ASN A 396 -7.47 -8.64 -23.06
CA ASN A 396 -7.10 -7.42 -23.80
C ASN A 396 -6.31 -7.80 -25.06
N GLU A 397 -5.82 -6.82 -25.80
CA GLU A 397 -5.11 -7.00 -27.08
C GLU A 397 -3.81 -7.81 -26.97
N LYS A 398 -3.26 -7.98 -25.77
CA LYS A 398 -2.03 -8.76 -25.51
C LYS A 398 -2.33 -10.21 -25.06
N TYR A 399 -3.56 -10.64 -25.12
CA TYR A 399 -3.95 -11.98 -24.71
C TYR A 399 -3.32 -13.05 -25.63
N THR A 400 -2.76 -14.07 -25.00
CA THR A 400 -2.21 -15.26 -25.66
C THR A 400 -2.48 -16.50 -24.81
N ASP A 401 -2.22 -17.70 -25.35
CA ASP A 401 -2.31 -18.95 -24.57
C ASP A 401 -1.36 -18.96 -23.37
N GLU A 402 -0.23 -18.26 -23.47
CA GLU A 402 0.71 -18.08 -22.36
C GLU A 402 0.07 -17.31 -21.19
N THR A 403 -0.86 -16.39 -21.45
CA THR A 403 -1.63 -15.69 -20.41
C THR A 403 -2.37 -16.70 -19.51
N VAL A 404 -3.03 -17.70 -20.12
CA VAL A 404 -3.76 -18.73 -19.38
C VAL A 404 -2.80 -19.61 -18.56
N ASN A 405 -1.66 -19.98 -19.14
CA ASN A 405 -0.64 -20.78 -18.46
C ASN A 405 -0.06 -20.05 -17.25
N GLN A 406 0.23 -18.76 -17.39
CA GLN A 406 0.74 -17.92 -16.29
C GLN A 406 -0.31 -17.76 -15.18
N ILE A 407 -1.58 -17.56 -15.51
CA ILE A 407 -2.67 -17.49 -14.54
C ILE A 407 -2.77 -18.81 -13.78
N ARG A 408 -2.81 -19.94 -14.49
CA ARG A 408 -2.92 -21.28 -13.88
C ARG A 408 -1.73 -21.58 -12.96
N SER A 409 -0.53 -21.35 -13.44
CA SER A 409 0.70 -21.51 -12.65
C SER A 409 0.70 -20.59 -11.42
N GLY A 410 0.33 -19.34 -11.61
CA GLY A 410 0.26 -18.36 -10.53
C GLY A 410 -0.77 -18.70 -9.45
N LEU A 411 -1.91 -19.26 -9.82
CA LEU A 411 -2.92 -19.74 -8.87
C LEU A 411 -2.45 -21.01 -8.15
N LYS A 412 -1.91 -22.01 -8.88
CA LYS A 412 -1.37 -23.23 -8.28
C LYS A 412 -0.24 -22.96 -7.29
N ASN A 413 0.68 -22.06 -7.64
CA ASN A 413 1.80 -21.68 -6.75
C ASN A 413 1.34 -21.03 -5.43
N ARG A 414 0.11 -20.52 -5.36
CA ARG A 414 -0.43 -19.85 -4.17
C ARG A 414 -1.43 -20.71 -3.42
N LEU A 415 -2.29 -21.37 -4.15
CA LEU A 415 -3.42 -22.11 -3.60
C LEU A 415 -3.15 -23.61 -3.48
N GLY A 416 -2.07 -24.10 -4.11
CA GLY A 416 -1.76 -25.51 -4.20
C GLY A 416 -2.50 -26.20 -5.35
N ASP A 417 -2.62 -27.52 -5.28
CA ASP A 417 -3.24 -28.31 -6.35
C ASP A 417 -4.75 -28.32 -6.19
N LEU A 418 -5.38 -27.36 -6.86
CA LEU A 418 -6.84 -27.20 -6.97
C LEU A 418 -7.31 -27.41 -8.41
N ASP A 419 -8.57 -27.79 -8.57
CA ASP A 419 -9.25 -27.78 -9.87
C ASP A 419 -9.50 -26.31 -10.28
N ILE A 420 -8.76 -25.83 -11.27
CA ILE A 420 -8.83 -24.44 -11.74
C ILE A 420 -9.46 -24.43 -13.13
N ASN A 421 -10.70 -23.98 -13.19
CA ASN A 421 -11.45 -23.80 -14.42
C ASN A 421 -11.32 -22.34 -14.90
N ILE A 422 -10.53 -22.08 -15.94
CA ILE A 422 -10.35 -20.74 -16.53
C ILE A 422 -11.27 -20.60 -17.74
N ARG A 423 -12.13 -19.60 -17.72
CA ARG A 423 -13.05 -19.28 -18.81
C ARG A 423 -12.82 -17.87 -19.32
N VAL A 424 -12.63 -17.74 -20.63
CA VAL A 424 -12.60 -16.44 -21.31
C VAL A 424 -14.04 -15.97 -21.51
N VAL A 425 -14.33 -14.74 -21.10
CA VAL A 425 -15.67 -14.13 -21.16
C VAL A 425 -15.57 -12.71 -21.76
N GLU A 426 -16.65 -12.21 -22.34
CA GLU A 426 -16.70 -10.86 -22.91
C GLU A 426 -16.76 -9.77 -21.84
N GLY A 427 -17.31 -10.08 -20.66
CA GLY A 427 -17.45 -9.14 -19.55
C GLY A 427 -17.69 -9.85 -18.22
N ILE A 428 -17.48 -9.10 -17.13
CA ILE A 428 -17.77 -9.55 -15.76
C ILE A 428 -18.94 -8.72 -15.24
N GLU A 429 -19.94 -9.39 -14.68
CA GLU A 429 -21.12 -8.74 -14.13
C GLU A 429 -20.76 -7.78 -12.98
N ARG A 430 -21.42 -6.64 -12.99
CA ARG A 430 -21.30 -5.63 -11.94
C ARG A 430 -22.33 -5.90 -10.85
N SER A 431 -21.99 -5.56 -9.60
CA SER A 431 -22.95 -5.55 -8.51
C SER A 431 -24.13 -4.64 -8.85
N THR A 432 -25.34 -5.16 -8.72
CA THR A 432 -26.57 -4.40 -8.95
C THR A 432 -26.78 -3.27 -7.95
N THR A 433 -26.19 -3.39 -6.75
CA THR A 433 -26.31 -2.40 -5.66
C THR A 433 -25.23 -1.33 -5.70
N THR A 434 -23.99 -1.66 -6.09
CA THR A 434 -22.85 -0.74 -6.02
C THR A 434 -22.27 -0.36 -7.38
N GLY A 435 -22.72 -0.98 -8.47
CA GLY A 435 -22.13 -0.81 -9.81
C GLY A 435 -20.68 -1.31 -9.94
N LYS A 436 -20.09 -1.86 -8.87
CA LYS A 436 -18.68 -2.31 -8.83
C LYS A 436 -18.54 -3.76 -9.27
N VAL A 437 -17.42 -4.07 -9.89
CA VAL A 437 -17.00 -5.45 -10.16
C VAL A 437 -16.26 -5.95 -8.92
N ARG A 438 -16.77 -7.02 -8.33
CA ARG A 438 -16.08 -7.77 -7.29
C ARG A 438 -15.20 -8.82 -7.95
N CYS A 439 -13.90 -8.79 -7.70
CA CYS A 439 -12.95 -9.64 -8.41
C CYS A 439 -12.69 -10.97 -7.72
N ILE A 440 -13.03 -11.11 -6.43
CA ILE A 440 -12.74 -12.31 -5.64
C ILE A 440 -13.97 -12.65 -4.81
N PHE A 441 -14.40 -13.91 -4.88
CA PHE A 441 -15.48 -14.48 -4.09
C PHE A 441 -15.00 -15.77 -3.45
N ASN A 442 -15.22 -15.89 -2.15
CA ASN A 442 -15.18 -17.16 -1.47
C ASN A 442 -16.62 -17.59 -1.19
N GLU A 443 -17.05 -18.66 -1.83
CA GLU A 443 -18.38 -19.25 -1.68
C GLU A 443 -18.34 -20.50 -0.79
N CYS A 444 -17.15 -20.84 -0.24
CA CYS A 444 -17.02 -21.92 0.73
C CYS A 444 -17.71 -21.50 2.02
N SER A 445 -18.70 -22.26 2.44
CA SER A 445 -19.27 -22.12 3.80
C SER A 445 -18.16 -22.39 4.83
N PRO A 446 -18.16 -21.64 5.96
CA PRO A 446 -17.19 -21.86 7.02
C PRO A 446 -17.27 -23.26 7.61
#